data_544e95abb101c4ae33dba3bd9da33527
#
_entry.id   544e95abb101c4ae33dba3bd9da33527
#
_cell.length_a   1.000
_cell.length_b   1.000
_cell.length_c   1.000
_cell.angle_alpha   90.00
_cell.angle_beta   90.00
_cell.angle_gamma   90.00
#
_symmetry.space_group_name_H-M   'P 1'
#
loop_
_entity.id
_entity.type
_entity.pdbx_description
1 polymer ?
#
loop_
_entity_poly.entity_id
_entity_poly.type
_entity_poly.pdbx_seq_one_letter_code
_entity_poly.pdbx_strand_id
1 'polypeptide(L)'
;MRLYDDRLECFQGATHIVTLRRGRAQPNGKHGHVIDYRHVIHSLRRKPMALLNLVYRAQLFPRRAYALAFDALLAGLGERSACRAMVGLLALAHERTCEAELAVALQAALDDGILPNLKALIERFRPKGMALPVVIVTLPSLTIYDQIAATVGEAA
;
A
#
# COMPACT_ATOMS: atom_id res chain seq x y z
N MET A 1 3.67 -12.23 19.70
CA MET A 1 2.42 -12.29 18.91
C MET A 1 1.31 -12.75 19.82
N ARG A 2 0.15 -12.06 19.80
CA ARG A 2 -1.07 -12.49 20.51
C ARG A 2 -2.12 -12.87 19.49
N LEU A 3 -2.75 -14.02 19.72
CA LEU A 3 -3.76 -14.58 18.82
C LEU A 3 -5.12 -14.42 19.49
N TYR A 4 -6.03 -13.73 18.78
CA TYR A 4 -7.43 -13.59 19.16
C TYR A 4 -8.33 -14.33 18.16
N ASP A 5 -9.60 -14.38 18.43
CA ASP A 5 -10.56 -15.08 17.57
C ASP A 5 -10.75 -14.39 16.20
N ASP A 6 -10.64 -13.06 16.17
CA ASP A 6 -10.88 -12.21 15.01
C ASP A 6 -9.59 -11.56 14.44
N ARG A 7 -8.48 -11.57 15.21
CA ARG A 7 -7.27 -10.83 14.86
C ARG A 7 -5.99 -11.45 15.40
N LEU A 8 -4.89 -11.03 14.85
CA LEU A 8 -3.52 -11.30 15.27
C LEU A 8 -2.86 -9.96 15.62
N GLU A 9 -2.32 -9.84 16.81
CA GLU A 9 -1.51 -8.68 17.20
C GLU A 9 -0.04 -9.08 17.24
N CYS A 10 0.78 -8.38 16.45
CA CYS A 10 2.21 -8.60 16.35
C CYS A 10 2.96 -7.56 17.18
N PHE A 11 3.94 -8.01 17.98
CA PHE A 11 4.75 -7.18 18.85
C PHE A 11 6.22 -7.42 18.57
N GLN A 12 7.02 -6.37 18.77
CA GLN A 12 8.48 -6.46 18.89
C GLN A 12 8.85 -6.04 20.32
N GLY A 13 9.21 -7.03 21.13
CA GLY A 13 9.29 -6.81 22.58
C GLY A 13 7.93 -6.42 23.16
N ALA A 14 7.85 -5.28 23.81
CA ALA A 14 6.60 -4.72 24.36
C ALA A 14 5.86 -3.82 23.37
N THR A 15 6.48 -3.42 22.24
CA THR A 15 5.91 -2.48 21.28
C THR A 15 4.99 -3.19 20.29
N HIS A 16 3.73 -2.74 20.22
CA HIS A 16 2.78 -3.21 19.21
C HIS A 16 3.20 -2.70 17.83
N ILE A 17 3.29 -3.60 16.84
CA ILE A 17 3.71 -3.27 15.46
C ILE A 17 2.50 -3.20 14.53
N VAL A 18 1.67 -4.25 14.52
CA VAL A 18 0.55 -4.34 13.56
C VAL A 18 -0.52 -5.29 14.08
N THR A 19 -1.76 -4.95 13.76
CA THR A 19 -2.92 -5.84 13.94
C THR A 19 -3.37 -6.36 12.58
N LEU A 20 -3.39 -7.67 12.41
CA LEU A 20 -3.86 -8.35 11.21
C LEU A 20 -5.21 -9.02 11.47
N ARG A 21 -6.13 -8.93 10.51
CA ARG A 21 -7.38 -9.70 10.59
C ARG A 21 -7.07 -11.20 10.48
N ARG A 22 -7.78 -11.99 11.26
CA ARG A 22 -7.72 -13.44 11.17
C ARG A 22 -8.81 -13.97 10.26
N GLY A 23 -8.43 -14.82 9.29
CA GLY A 23 -9.40 -15.59 8.50
C GLY A 23 -9.97 -16.74 9.33
N ARG A 24 -11.27 -16.93 9.25
CA ARG A 24 -11.94 -18.10 9.84
C ARG A 24 -12.09 -19.18 8.79
N ALA A 25 -11.98 -20.45 9.21
CA ALA A 25 -12.30 -21.58 8.35
C ALA A 25 -13.75 -21.47 7.87
N GLN A 26 -13.98 -21.80 6.61
CA GLN A 26 -15.34 -21.83 6.07
C GLN A 26 -16.06 -23.11 6.50
N PRO A 27 -17.40 -23.12 6.56
CA PRO A 27 -18.17 -24.29 6.97
C PRO A 27 -17.92 -25.54 6.11
N ASN A 28 -17.42 -25.37 4.87
CA ASN A 28 -17.10 -26.44 3.94
C ASN A 28 -15.69 -27.02 4.12
N GLY A 29 -15.01 -26.74 5.24
CA GLY A 29 -13.66 -27.21 5.54
C GLY A 29 -12.54 -26.50 4.79
N LYS A 30 -12.83 -25.50 3.96
CA LYS A 30 -11.81 -24.69 3.29
C LYS A 30 -11.19 -23.67 4.26
N HIS A 31 -9.90 -23.46 4.12
CA HIS A 31 -9.19 -22.45 4.90
C HIS A 31 -9.73 -21.04 4.58
N GLY A 32 -9.90 -20.23 5.61
CA GLY A 32 -10.19 -18.82 5.47
C GLY A 32 -8.92 -18.06 5.09
N HIS A 33 -9.01 -17.21 4.07
CA HIS A 33 -7.94 -16.33 3.67
C HIS A 33 -8.35 -14.88 3.93
N VAL A 34 -7.42 -14.10 4.44
CA VAL A 34 -7.54 -12.64 4.48
C VAL A 34 -6.49 -12.09 3.52
N ILE A 35 -6.96 -11.61 2.39
CA ILE A 35 -6.10 -11.11 1.33
C ILE A 35 -6.10 -9.58 1.38
N ASP A 36 -4.89 -9.01 1.51
CA ASP A 36 -4.67 -7.58 1.35
C ASP A 36 -3.65 -7.39 0.22
N TYR A 37 -4.05 -6.67 -0.84
CA TYR A 37 -3.19 -6.41 -2.00
C TYR A 37 -1.88 -5.71 -1.62
N ARG A 38 -1.88 -4.95 -0.51
CA ARG A 38 -0.70 -4.23 0.00
C ARG A 38 0.46 -5.18 0.33
N HIS A 39 0.15 -6.40 0.78
CA HIS A 39 1.17 -7.38 1.11
C HIS A 39 1.87 -7.97 -0.13
N VAL A 40 1.18 -8.00 -1.26
CA VAL A 40 1.68 -8.66 -2.49
C VAL A 40 2.03 -7.68 -3.61
N ILE A 41 1.72 -6.39 -3.45
CA ILE A 41 1.87 -5.40 -4.52
C ILE A 41 3.31 -5.29 -5.03
N HIS A 42 4.31 -5.35 -4.17
CA HIS A 42 5.72 -5.31 -4.57
C HIS A 42 6.12 -6.50 -5.43
N SER A 43 5.59 -7.69 -5.12
CA SER A 43 5.81 -8.90 -5.92
C SER A 43 5.08 -8.84 -7.25
N LEU A 44 3.84 -8.34 -7.27
CA LEU A 44 3.05 -8.17 -8.48
C LEU A 44 3.68 -7.13 -9.43
N ARG A 45 4.30 -6.08 -8.93
CA ARG A 45 5.03 -5.10 -9.77
C ARG A 45 6.17 -5.74 -10.54
N ARG A 46 6.85 -6.72 -9.95
CA ARG A 46 7.93 -7.47 -10.62
C ARG A 46 7.38 -8.47 -11.63
N LYS A 47 6.21 -9.07 -11.35
CA LYS A 47 5.58 -10.10 -12.17
C LYS A 47 4.09 -9.81 -12.38
N PRO A 48 3.70 -8.77 -13.17
CA PRO A 48 2.32 -8.37 -13.32
C PRO A 48 1.40 -9.47 -13.85
N MET A 49 1.91 -10.34 -14.71
CA MET A 49 1.14 -11.45 -15.28
C MET A 49 0.70 -12.48 -14.24
N ALA A 50 1.34 -12.52 -13.06
CA ALA A 50 0.91 -13.39 -11.98
C ALA A 50 -0.52 -13.08 -11.51
N LEU A 51 -0.99 -11.84 -11.72
CA LEU A 51 -2.36 -11.43 -11.37
C LEU A 51 -3.44 -12.29 -12.03
N LEU A 52 -3.22 -12.78 -13.27
CA LEU A 52 -4.18 -13.63 -13.96
C LEU A 52 -4.40 -14.98 -13.27
N ASN A 53 -3.33 -15.55 -12.75
CA ASN A 53 -3.31 -16.92 -12.22
C ASN A 53 -3.43 -16.96 -10.69
N LEU A 54 -3.69 -15.84 -10.03
CA LEU A 54 -3.90 -15.82 -8.59
C LEU A 54 -5.23 -16.48 -8.24
N VAL A 55 -5.19 -17.55 -7.44
CA VAL A 55 -6.38 -18.28 -6.96
C VAL A 55 -7.34 -17.36 -6.20
N TYR A 56 -6.80 -16.38 -5.48
CA TYR A 56 -7.56 -15.41 -4.67
C TYR A 56 -7.69 -14.04 -5.33
N ARG A 57 -7.56 -13.95 -6.67
CA ARG A 57 -7.64 -12.68 -7.41
C ARG A 57 -8.88 -11.85 -7.08
N ALA A 58 -10.05 -12.49 -6.98
CA ALA A 58 -11.30 -11.80 -6.66
C ALA A 58 -11.28 -11.10 -5.30
N GLN A 59 -10.56 -11.68 -4.33
CA GLN A 59 -10.42 -11.13 -2.97
C GLN A 59 -9.29 -10.08 -2.87
N LEU A 60 -8.40 -10.04 -3.88
CA LEU A 60 -7.29 -9.11 -3.93
C LEU A 60 -7.75 -7.68 -4.19
N PHE A 61 -8.82 -7.51 -4.97
CA PHE A 61 -9.32 -6.19 -5.32
C PHE A 61 -9.98 -5.52 -4.09
N PRO A 62 -9.51 -4.33 -3.68
CA PRO A 62 -10.00 -3.71 -2.46
C PRO A 62 -11.46 -3.27 -2.54
N ARG A 63 -11.94 -2.97 -3.77
CA ARG A 63 -13.32 -2.54 -4.04
C ARG A 63 -13.80 -3.09 -5.38
N ARG A 64 -15.13 -3.21 -5.54
CA ARG A 64 -15.76 -3.71 -6.77
C ARG A 64 -15.31 -2.96 -8.03
N ALA A 65 -15.13 -1.64 -7.95
CA ALA A 65 -14.68 -0.82 -9.07
C ALA A 65 -13.34 -1.29 -9.67
N TYR A 66 -12.41 -1.80 -8.85
CA TYR A 66 -11.15 -2.35 -9.34
C TYR A 66 -11.34 -3.65 -10.11
N ALA A 67 -12.26 -4.51 -9.68
CA ALA A 67 -12.57 -5.75 -10.39
C ALA A 67 -13.17 -5.44 -11.76
N LEU A 68 -14.19 -4.55 -11.80
CA LEU A 68 -14.83 -4.13 -13.05
C LEU A 68 -13.83 -3.42 -13.99
N ALA A 69 -12.94 -2.58 -13.43
CA ALA A 69 -11.90 -1.92 -14.22
C ALA A 69 -10.92 -2.95 -14.81
N PHE A 70 -10.58 -4.01 -14.06
CA PHE A 70 -9.71 -5.05 -14.58
C PHE A 70 -10.36 -5.83 -15.72
N ASP A 71 -11.64 -6.18 -15.60
CA ASP A 71 -12.38 -6.87 -16.65
C ASP A 71 -12.47 -6.02 -17.92
N ALA A 72 -12.75 -4.71 -17.79
CA ALA A 72 -12.75 -3.78 -18.91
C ALA A 72 -11.35 -3.64 -19.56
N LEU A 73 -10.29 -3.56 -18.75
CA LEU A 73 -8.93 -3.52 -19.25
C LEU A 73 -8.53 -4.80 -19.98
N LEU A 74 -8.96 -5.98 -19.49
CA LEU A 74 -8.73 -7.26 -20.17
C LEU A 74 -9.39 -7.29 -21.54
N ALA A 75 -10.64 -6.85 -21.62
CA ALA A 75 -11.39 -6.81 -22.86
C ALA A 75 -10.79 -5.83 -23.88
N GLY A 76 -10.32 -4.66 -23.42
CA GLY A 76 -9.84 -3.59 -24.31
C GLY A 76 -8.36 -3.65 -24.66
N LEU A 77 -7.49 -4.12 -23.77
CA LEU A 77 -6.02 -4.05 -23.93
C LEU A 77 -5.33 -5.42 -24.05
N GLY A 78 -6.05 -6.50 -23.79
CA GLY A 78 -5.50 -7.84 -23.67
C GLY A 78 -4.72 -8.05 -22.35
N GLU A 79 -4.42 -9.30 -22.07
CA GLU A 79 -3.93 -9.78 -20.76
C GLU A 79 -2.71 -9.03 -20.23
N ARG A 80 -1.66 -8.94 -21.04
CA ARG A 80 -0.37 -8.37 -20.62
C ARG A 80 -0.47 -6.89 -20.25
N SER A 81 -1.18 -6.12 -21.06
CA SER A 81 -1.36 -4.67 -20.83
C SER A 81 -2.32 -4.41 -19.68
N ALA A 82 -3.41 -5.20 -19.61
CA ALA A 82 -4.36 -5.12 -18.51
C ALA A 82 -3.73 -5.43 -17.16
N CYS A 83 -2.93 -6.49 -17.06
CA CYS A 83 -2.22 -6.82 -15.82
C CYS A 83 -1.26 -5.71 -15.39
N ARG A 84 -0.50 -5.15 -16.33
CA ARG A 84 0.41 -4.03 -16.03
C ARG A 84 -0.35 -2.78 -15.55
N ALA A 85 -1.43 -2.44 -16.25
CA ALA A 85 -2.27 -1.31 -15.88
C ALA A 85 -2.90 -1.50 -14.50
N MET A 86 -3.52 -2.66 -14.24
CA MET A 86 -4.16 -2.95 -12.96
C MET A 86 -3.16 -2.99 -11.80
N VAL A 87 -2.02 -3.63 -11.96
CA VAL A 87 -0.95 -3.61 -10.93
C VAL A 87 -0.45 -2.19 -10.69
N GLY A 88 -0.36 -1.36 -11.73
CA GLY A 88 -0.04 0.06 -11.60
C GLY A 88 -1.10 0.84 -10.83
N LEU A 89 -2.38 0.57 -11.04
CA LEU A 89 -3.49 1.19 -10.30
C LEU A 89 -3.49 0.78 -8.81
N LEU A 90 -3.27 -0.50 -8.53
CA LEU A 90 -3.14 -0.97 -7.15
C LEU A 90 -1.91 -0.37 -6.45
N ALA A 91 -0.79 -0.23 -7.16
CA ALA A 91 0.40 0.43 -6.65
C ALA A 91 0.14 1.92 -6.36
N LEU A 92 -0.54 2.62 -7.25
CA LEU A 92 -0.96 4.02 -7.05
C LEU A 92 -1.84 4.16 -5.81
N ALA A 93 -2.84 3.28 -5.65
CA ALA A 93 -3.71 3.26 -4.49
C ALA A 93 -2.93 3.08 -3.18
N HIS A 94 -1.94 2.19 -3.19
CA HIS A 94 -1.08 1.93 -2.04
C HIS A 94 -0.13 3.09 -1.74
N GLU A 95 0.62 3.56 -2.73
CA GLU A 95 1.65 4.60 -2.57
C GLU A 95 1.07 5.98 -2.20
N ARG A 96 -0.15 6.26 -2.66
CA ARG A 96 -0.84 7.53 -2.41
C ARG A 96 -1.93 7.46 -1.35
N THR A 97 -2.18 6.28 -0.81
CA THR A 97 -3.25 6.04 0.18
C THR A 97 -4.61 6.58 -0.31
N CYS A 98 -4.86 6.49 -1.63
CA CYS A 98 -6.02 7.04 -2.32
C CYS A 98 -6.97 5.96 -2.85
N GLU A 99 -7.05 4.82 -2.18
CA GLU A 99 -7.83 3.66 -2.61
C GLU A 99 -9.31 3.96 -2.88
N ALA A 100 -9.93 4.76 -1.98
CA ALA A 100 -11.34 5.09 -2.10
C ALA A 100 -11.60 6.08 -3.24
N GLU A 101 -10.80 7.12 -3.33
CA GLU A 101 -10.90 8.17 -4.35
C GLU A 101 -10.58 7.60 -5.75
N LEU A 102 -9.60 6.71 -5.81
CA LEU A 102 -9.27 6.01 -7.06
C LEU A 102 -10.41 5.09 -7.49
N ALA A 103 -11.09 4.40 -6.55
CA ALA A 103 -12.26 3.58 -6.88
C ALA A 103 -13.39 4.41 -7.48
N VAL A 104 -13.66 5.60 -6.96
CA VAL A 104 -14.64 6.54 -7.51
C VAL A 104 -14.25 6.97 -8.95
N ALA A 105 -12.97 7.29 -9.15
CA ALA A 105 -12.47 7.67 -10.45
C ALA A 105 -12.56 6.52 -11.49
N LEU A 106 -12.26 5.30 -11.04
CA LEU A 106 -12.41 4.11 -11.90
C LEU A 106 -13.88 3.86 -12.27
N GLN A 107 -14.79 3.97 -11.29
CA GLN A 107 -16.21 3.79 -11.54
C GLN A 107 -16.72 4.84 -12.53
N ALA A 108 -16.39 6.11 -12.35
CA ALA A 108 -16.78 7.17 -13.27
C ALA A 108 -16.28 6.91 -14.70
N ALA A 109 -15.01 6.50 -14.86
CA ALA A 109 -14.49 6.16 -16.19
C ALA A 109 -15.24 4.99 -16.84
N LEU A 110 -15.63 3.97 -16.06
CA LEU A 110 -16.42 2.84 -16.55
C LEU A 110 -17.83 3.25 -16.95
N ASP A 111 -18.48 4.12 -16.17
CA ASP A 111 -19.82 4.63 -16.46
C ASP A 111 -19.84 5.47 -17.76
N ASP A 112 -18.74 6.18 -18.02
CA ASP A 112 -18.52 6.92 -19.28
C ASP A 112 -18.08 6.02 -20.46
N GLY A 113 -17.91 4.71 -20.23
CA GLY A 113 -17.42 3.78 -21.25
C GLY A 113 -15.95 3.98 -21.62
N ILE A 114 -15.17 4.67 -20.80
CA ILE A 114 -13.76 5.00 -21.02
C ILE A 114 -12.86 4.03 -20.27
N LEU A 115 -11.86 3.45 -20.95
CA LEU A 115 -10.88 2.61 -20.30
C LEU A 115 -10.01 3.44 -19.34
N PRO A 116 -9.80 2.96 -18.10
CA PRO A 116 -8.94 3.63 -17.13
C PRO A 116 -7.53 3.85 -17.67
N ASN A 117 -7.10 5.10 -17.73
CA ASN A 117 -5.75 5.47 -18.16
C ASN A 117 -4.84 5.69 -16.94
N LEU A 118 -3.90 4.75 -16.73
CA LEU A 118 -2.98 4.79 -15.59
C LEU A 118 -2.17 6.11 -15.53
N LYS A 119 -1.68 6.61 -16.67
CA LYS A 119 -0.86 7.85 -16.70
C LYS A 119 -1.69 9.06 -16.24
N ALA A 120 -2.90 9.20 -16.76
CA ALA A 120 -3.81 10.28 -16.38
C ALA A 120 -4.18 10.23 -14.89
N LEU A 121 -4.40 9.02 -14.36
CA LEU A 121 -4.69 8.82 -12.94
C LEU A 121 -3.48 9.12 -12.04
N ILE A 122 -2.28 8.76 -12.45
CA ILE A 122 -1.04 9.13 -11.72
C ILE A 122 -0.91 10.66 -11.61
N GLU A 123 -1.16 11.39 -12.70
CA GLU A 123 -1.11 12.86 -12.67
C GLU A 123 -2.24 13.45 -11.82
N ARG A 124 -3.46 12.91 -11.93
CA ARG A 124 -4.61 13.34 -11.10
C ARG A 124 -4.36 13.19 -9.61
N PHE A 125 -3.74 12.07 -9.21
CA PHE A 125 -3.43 11.76 -7.82
C PHE A 125 -1.99 12.15 -7.43
N ARG A 126 -1.35 13.02 -8.21
CA ARG A 126 -0.05 13.57 -7.86
C ARG A 126 -0.17 14.38 -6.56
N PRO A 127 0.73 14.21 -5.59
CA PRO A 127 0.73 15.04 -4.39
C PRO A 127 0.84 16.51 -4.82
N LYS A 128 -0.14 17.31 -4.46
CA LYS A 128 0.02 18.76 -4.56
C LYS A 128 1.14 19.11 -3.61
N GLY A 129 2.26 19.64 -4.14
CA GLY A 129 3.45 19.91 -3.37
C GLY A 129 3.11 20.70 -2.11
N MET A 130 3.09 20.05 -0.98
CA MET A 130 3.23 20.75 0.28
C MET A 130 4.66 21.26 0.30
N ALA A 131 4.85 22.58 0.35
CA ALA A 131 6.15 23.14 0.63
C ALA A 131 6.69 22.45 1.89
N LEU A 132 7.82 21.79 1.76
CA LEU A 132 8.46 21.16 2.91
C LEU A 132 8.66 22.26 3.95
N PRO A 133 8.28 22.05 5.22
CA PRO A 133 8.56 23.03 6.26
C PRO A 133 10.07 23.28 6.28
N VAL A 134 10.43 24.55 6.30
CA VAL A 134 11.85 24.94 6.48
C VAL A 134 12.21 24.57 7.92
N VAL A 135 12.89 23.45 8.07
CA VAL A 135 13.41 23.05 9.39
C VAL A 135 14.69 23.82 9.63
N ILE A 136 14.61 24.87 10.44
CA ILE A 136 15.78 25.59 10.92
C ILE A 136 16.32 24.79 12.12
N VAL A 137 17.41 24.07 11.89
CA VAL A 137 18.14 23.39 12.96
C VAL A 137 19.17 24.36 13.53
N THR A 138 18.92 24.88 14.71
CA THR A 138 19.94 25.62 15.45
C THR A 138 20.83 24.59 16.17
N LEU A 139 22.01 24.39 15.64
CA LEU A 139 22.99 23.53 16.31
C LEU A 139 23.48 24.21 17.58
N PRO A 140 23.56 23.50 18.70
CA PRO A 140 24.17 24.03 19.91
C PRO A 140 25.65 24.36 19.65
N SER A 141 26.16 25.40 20.34
CA SER A 141 27.58 25.74 20.23
C SER A 141 28.47 24.55 20.62
N LEU A 142 29.51 24.30 19.82
CA LEU A 142 30.49 23.23 20.10
C LEU A 142 31.21 23.42 21.43
N THR A 143 31.24 24.64 21.97
CA THR A 143 31.82 24.94 23.29
C THR A 143 31.16 24.17 24.45
N ILE A 144 29.92 23.68 24.28
CA ILE A 144 29.26 22.81 25.27
C ILE A 144 30.00 21.48 25.39
N TYR A 145 30.59 20.99 24.31
CA TYR A 145 31.34 19.71 24.33
C TYR A 145 32.73 19.86 24.94
N ASP A 146 33.32 21.05 24.82
CA ASP A 146 34.64 21.36 25.49
C ASP A 146 34.52 21.33 27.02
N GLN A 147 33.36 21.74 27.55
CA GLN A 147 33.10 21.67 28.99
C GLN A 147 32.97 20.22 29.49
N ILE A 148 32.44 19.31 28.69
CA ILE A 148 32.35 17.88 29.03
C ILE A 148 33.75 17.25 29.04
N ALA A 149 34.60 17.62 28.08
CA ALA A 149 36.00 17.11 28.04
C ALA A 149 36.83 17.59 29.24
N ALA A 150 36.60 18.83 29.71
CA ALA A 150 37.33 19.39 30.88
C ALA A 150 36.93 18.66 32.18
N THR A 151 35.66 18.28 32.34
CA THR A 151 35.19 17.58 33.56
C THR A 151 35.69 16.13 33.65
N VAL A 152 36.04 15.50 32.53
CA VAL A 152 36.58 14.12 32.48
C VAL A 152 38.09 14.11 32.81
N GLY A 153 38.80 15.22 32.58
CA GLY A 153 40.23 15.37 32.83
C GLY A 153 40.58 15.62 34.31
N GLU A 154 39.64 16.04 35.15
CA GLU A 154 39.87 16.30 36.58
C GLU A 154 39.62 15.07 37.49
N ALA A 155 39.15 13.95 36.92
CA ALA A 155 38.82 12.72 37.65
C ALA A 155 39.88 11.60 37.49
N ALA A 156 41.11 11.90 37.03
CA ALA A 156 42.19 10.94 36.84
C ALA A 156 43.37 11.24 37.80
#